data_729560c4787ef33f6b4a1d657096c66e
#
_entry.id   729560c4787ef33f6b4a1d657096c66e
#
_cell.length_a   1.000
_cell.length_b   1.000
_cell.length_c   1.000
_cell.angle_alpha   90.00
_cell.angle_beta   90.00
_cell.angle_gamma   90.00
#
_symmetry.space_group_name_H-M   'P 1'
#
loop_
_entity.id
_entity.type
_entity.pdbx_description
1 polymer ?
#
loop_
_entity_poly.entity_id
_entity_poly.type
_entity_poly.pdbx_seq_one_letter_code
_entity_poly.pdbx_strand_id
1 'polypeptide(L)'
;MRTELVTTLKRKATEIIADLERDRVPLLITQHGRPAAYLVDVETYEKLNLRIAMLEGIARGERAIEQNRIVSHTEAKKRMARWLS
;
A
#
# COMPACT_ATOMS: atom_id res chain seq x y z
N MET A 1 5.96 13.70 -6.44
CA MET A 1 4.87 12.74 -6.17
C MET A 1 3.59 13.20 -6.85
N ARG A 2 2.96 12.31 -7.55
CA ARG A 2 1.70 12.59 -8.22
C ARG A 2 0.55 12.72 -7.23
N THR A 3 -0.39 13.61 -7.50
CA THR A 3 -1.57 13.83 -6.66
C THR A 3 -2.82 13.62 -7.50
N GLU A 4 -3.79 12.88 -6.96
CA GLU A 4 -5.06 12.62 -7.62
C GLU A 4 -6.23 12.82 -6.67
N LEU A 5 -7.37 13.22 -7.26
CA LEU A 5 -8.61 13.34 -6.50
C LEU A 5 -9.24 11.98 -6.27
N VAL A 6 -9.94 11.83 -5.14
CA VAL A 6 -10.66 10.61 -4.82
C VAL A 6 -11.69 10.25 -5.90
N THR A 7 -12.34 11.25 -6.49
CA THR A 7 -13.30 11.03 -7.58
C THR A 7 -12.63 10.47 -8.83
N THR A 8 -11.40 10.95 -9.13
CA THR A 8 -10.62 10.42 -10.25
C THR A 8 -10.23 8.97 -9.99
N LEU A 9 -9.82 8.66 -8.77
CA LEU A 9 -9.50 7.29 -8.37
C LEU A 9 -10.69 6.35 -8.57
N LYS A 10 -11.88 6.77 -8.18
CA LYS A 10 -13.10 5.97 -8.38
C LYS A 10 -13.36 5.64 -9.84
N ARG A 11 -13.17 6.62 -10.73
CA ARG A 11 -13.45 6.43 -12.16
C ARG A 11 -12.35 5.70 -12.90
N LYS A 12 -11.10 5.86 -12.47
CA LYS A 12 -9.94 5.36 -13.21
C LYS A 12 -9.04 4.45 -12.36
N ALA A 13 -9.63 3.73 -11.42
CA ALA A 13 -8.88 2.90 -10.48
C ALA A 13 -7.94 1.92 -11.19
N THR A 14 -8.43 1.22 -12.20
CA THR A 14 -7.63 0.23 -12.93
C THR A 14 -6.41 0.86 -13.60
N GLU A 15 -6.60 2.01 -14.25
CA GLU A 15 -5.51 2.73 -14.90
C GLU A 15 -4.49 3.25 -13.90
N ILE A 16 -4.98 3.80 -12.78
CA ILE A 16 -4.12 4.33 -11.72
C ILE A 16 -3.29 3.21 -11.08
N ILE A 17 -3.89 2.06 -10.83
CA ILE A 17 -3.18 0.91 -10.28
C ILE A 17 -2.11 0.42 -11.27
N ALA A 18 -2.44 0.36 -12.56
CA ALA A 18 -1.45 -0.01 -13.59
C ALA A 18 -0.27 0.96 -13.62
N ASP A 19 -0.53 2.27 -13.50
CA ASP A 19 0.52 3.28 -13.42
C ASP A 19 1.40 3.09 -12.20
N LEU A 20 0.80 2.79 -11.04
CA LEU A 20 1.55 2.51 -9.82
C LEU A 20 2.47 1.31 -9.98
N GLU A 21 1.97 0.23 -10.57
CA GLU A 21 2.75 -0.98 -10.79
C GLU A 21 3.91 -0.75 -11.75
N ARG A 22 3.70 0.09 -12.77
CA ARG A 22 4.72 0.41 -13.75
C ARG A 22 5.79 1.34 -13.17
N ASP A 23 5.35 2.43 -12.53
CA ASP A 23 6.24 3.52 -12.12
C ASP A 23 6.83 3.34 -10.72
N ARG A 24 6.17 2.55 -9.88
CA ARG A 24 6.62 2.26 -8.50
C ARG A 24 6.77 3.52 -7.66
N VAL A 25 5.95 4.53 -7.90
CA VAL A 25 5.95 5.79 -7.16
C VAL A 25 4.62 5.95 -6.43
N PRO A 26 4.64 6.22 -5.12
CA PRO A 26 3.42 6.43 -4.37
C PRO A 26 2.60 7.60 -4.91
N LEU A 27 1.30 7.51 -4.77
CA LEU A 27 0.34 8.50 -5.23
C LEU A 27 -0.40 9.09 -4.02
N LEU A 28 -0.46 10.41 -3.93
CA LEU A 28 -1.22 11.08 -2.89
C LEU A 28 -2.68 11.26 -3.35
N ILE A 29 -3.60 10.74 -2.56
CA ILE A 29 -5.05 10.91 -2.81
C ILE A 29 -5.56 12.04 -1.96
N THR A 30 -6.23 13.00 -2.59
CA THR A 30 -6.82 14.13 -1.89
C THR A 30 -8.35 14.05 -1.90
N GLN A 31 -8.94 14.56 -0.84
CA GLN A 31 -10.38 14.67 -0.69
C GLN A 31 -10.71 16.03 -0.08
N HIS A 32 -11.62 16.76 -0.71
CA HIS A 32 -11.99 18.12 -0.28
C HIS A 32 -10.78 19.05 -0.15
N GLY A 33 -9.84 18.92 -1.07
CA GLY A 33 -8.64 19.75 -1.12
C GLY A 33 -7.59 19.42 -0.06
N ARG A 34 -7.74 18.31 0.68
CA ARG A 34 -6.82 17.89 1.73
C ARG A 34 -6.23 16.52 1.45
N PRO A 35 -4.97 16.28 1.83
CA PRO A 35 -4.41 14.93 1.76
C PRO A 35 -5.24 13.96 2.60
N ALA A 36 -5.65 12.86 1.99
CA ALA A 36 -6.49 11.86 2.65
C ALA A 36 -5.79 10.51 2.81
N ALA A 37 -5.02 10.10 1.80
CA ALA A 37 -4.41 8.78 1.80
C ALA A 37 -3.27 8.70 0.79
N TYR A 38 -2.42 7.71 0.97
CA TYR A 38 -1.44 7.34 -0.04
C TYR A 38 -1.86 6.03 -0.70
N LEU A 39 -1.65 5.95 -1.99
CA LEU A 39 -1.83 4.72 -2.75
C LEU A 39 -0.44 4.24 -3.17
N VAL A 40 -0.08 3.02 -2.79
CA VAL A 40 1.26 2.48 -3.01
C VAL A 40 1.10 1.07 -3.57
N ASP A 41 1.93 0.70 -4.54
CA ASP A 41 1.93 -0.67 -5.01
C ASP A 41 2.48 -1.62 -3.94
N VAL A 42 2.06 -2.87 -4.00
CA VAL A 42 2.38 -3.87 -2.97
C VAL A 42 3.89 -4.04 -2.79
N GLU A 43 4.62 -4.16 -3.89
CA GLU A 43 6.07 -4.38 -3.83
C GLU A 43 6.81 -3.22 -3.15
N THR A 44 6.47 -1.99 -3.52
CA THR A 44 7.08 -0.80 -2.91
C THR A 44 6.78 -0.72 -1.41
N TYR A 45 5.53 -1.00 -1.04
CA TYR A 45 5.12 -0.99 0.36
C TYR A 45 5.87 -2.06 1.17
N GLU A 46 5.99 -3.26 0.66
CA GLU A 46 6.71 -4.33 1.33
C GLU A 46 8.19 -4.01 1.49
N LYS A 47 8.82 -3.42 0.48
CA LYS A 47 10.21 -2.99 0.57
C LYS A 47 10.42 -1.90 1.63
N LEU A 48 9.50 -0.96 1.73
CA LEU A 48 9.56 0.08 2.76
C LEU A 48 9.47 -0.53 4.16
N ASN A 49 8.54 -1.45 4.36
CA ASN A 49 8.39 -2.12 5.65
C ASN A 49 9.62 -2.95 6.01
N LEU A 50 10.20 -3.63 5.03
CA LEU A 50 11.43 -4.38 5.24
C LEU A 50 12.59 -3.45 5.67
N ARG A 51 12.70 -2.30 5.02
CA ARG A 51 13.72 -1.32 5.36
C ARG A 51 13.55 -0.79 6.79
N ILE A 52 12.33 -0.48 7.18
CA ILE A 52 12.01 -0.03 8.54
C ILE A 52 12.41 -1.10 9.55
N ALA A 53 12.05 -2.34 9.30
CA ALA A 53 12.36 -3.45 10.19
C ALA A 53 13.88 -3.66 10.32
N MET A 54 14.62 -3.52 9.23
CA MET A 54 16.08 -3.60 9.27
C MET A 54 16.71 -2.50 10.10
N LEU A 55 16.15 -1.28 10.06
CA LEU A 55 16.62 -0.16 10.87
C LEU A 55 16.30 -0.33 12.35
N GLU A 56 15.22 -1.03 12.68
CA GLU A 56 14.81 -1.26 14.07
C GLU A 56 15.57 -2.39 14.76
N GLY A 57 16.14 -3.30 14.00
CA GLY A 57 16.92 -4.38 14.56
C GLY A 57 16.81 -5.66 13.75
N ILE A 58 17.95 -6.19 13.32
CA ILE A 58 18.00 -7.29 12.34
C ILE A 58 17.32 -8.57 12.85
N ALA A 59 17.74 -9.12 13.98
CA ALA A 59 17.25 -10.39 14.47
C ALA A 59 15.77 -10.36 14.90
N ARG A 60 15.37 -9.27 15.51
CA ARG A 60 13.99 -9.04 15.94
C ARG A 60 13.09 -8.72 14.76
N GLY A 61 13.64 -7.97 13.81
CA GLY A 61 12.93 -7.56 12.63
C GLY A 61 12.58 -8.70 11.68
N GLU A 62 13.47 -9.66 11.51
CA GLU A 62 13.21 -10.80 10.63
C GLU A 62 12.00 -11.61 11.08
N ARG A 63 11.90 -11.93 12.37
CA ARG A 63 10.75 -12.65 12.91
C ARG A 63 9.45 -11.85 12.76
N ALA A 64 9.50 -10.57 13.07
CA ALA A 64 8.33 -9.73 12.94
C ALA A 64 7.86 -9.62 11.50
N ILE A 65 8.78 -9.53 10.56
CA ILE A 65 8.45 -9.47 9.13
C ILE A 65 7.79 -10.76 8.66
N GLU A 66 8.34 -11.91 9.03
CA GLU A 66 7.75 -13.19 8.64
C GLU A 66 6.35 -13.37 9.19
N GLN A 67 6.15 -13.07 10.47
CA GLN A 67 4.83 -13.16 11.10
C GLN A 67 3.84 -12.16 10.50
N ASN A 68 4.27 -10.93 10.29
CA ASN A 68 3.42 -9.90 9.70
C ASN A 68 3.08 -10.22 8.25
N ARG A 69 4.02 -10.78 7.51
CA ARG A 69 3.79 -11.15 6.12
C ARG A 69 2.72 -12.22 5.99
N ILE A 70 2.76 -13.24 6.85
CA ILE A 70 1.78 -14.32 6.86
C ILE A 70 0.42 -13.81 7.34
N VAL A 71 0.39 -13.12 8.48
CA VAL A 71 -0.85 -12.63 9.09
C VAL A 71 -1.50 -11.54 8.24
N SER A 72 -0.72 -10.55 7.81
CA SER A 72 -1.29 -9.43 7.05
C SER A 72 -1.78 -9.85 5.67
N HIS A 73 -1.15 -10.83 5.04
CA HIS A 73 -1.60 -11.36 3.75
C HIS A 73 -2.95 -12.05 3.89
N THR A 74 -3.10 -12.87 4.93
CA THR A 74 -4.35 -13.56 5.22
C THR A 74 -5.44 -12.57 5.62
N GLU A 75 -5.14 -11.61 6.47
CA GLU A 75 -6.10 -10.60 6.90
C GLU A 75 -6.51 -9.68 5.76
N ALA A 76 -5.57 -9.28 4.90
CA ALA A 76 -5.87 -8.46 3.75
C ALA A 76 -6.85 -9.16 2.81
N LYS A 77 -6.66 -10.46 2.56
CA LYS A 77 -7.60 -11.25 1.77
C LYS A 77 -8.97 -11.32 2.41
N LYS A 78 -9.04 -11.53 3.71
CA LYS A 78 -10.30 -11.57 4.43
C LYS A 78 -11.02 -10.23 4.41
N ARG A 79 -10.27 -9.14 4.59
CA ARG A 79 -10.84 -7.79 4.54
C ARG A 79 -11.33 -7.44 3.16
N MET A 80 -10.56 -7.76 2.14
CA MET A 80 -10.98 -7.55 0.75
C MET A 80 -12.23 -8.33 0.42
N ALA A 81 -12.32 -9.58 0.85
CA ALA A 81 -13.52 -10.40 0.66
C ALA A 81 -14.75 -9.77 1.29
N ARG A 82 -14.61 -9.19 2.48
CA ARG A 82 -15.72 -8.47 3.14
C ARG A 82 -16.14 -7.21 2.39
N TRP A 83 -15.16 -6.49 1.86
CA TRP A 83 -15.43 -5.26 1.13
C TRP A 83 -16.04 -5.49 -0.24
N LEU A 84 -15.73 -6.62 -0.85
CA LEU A 84 -16.20 -6.98 -2.19
C LEU A 84 -17.48 -7.80 -2.18
N SER A 85 -17.91 -8.26 -1.02
CA SER A 85 -19.13 -9.06 -0.89
C SER A 85 -20.41 -8.18 -0.66
#